data_b0268aa067b9045b18446c97650a7568
#
_entry.id   b0268aa067b9045b18446c97650a7568
#
_cell.length_a   1.000
_cell.length_b   1.000
_cell.length_c   1.000
_cell.angle_alpha   90.00
_cell.angle_beta   90.00
_cell.angle_gamma   90.00
#
_symmetry.space_group_name_H-M   'P 1'
#
loop_
_entity.id
_entity.type
_entity.pdbx_description
1 polymer ?
#
loop_
_entity_poly.entity_id
_entity_poly.type
_entity_poly.pdbx_seq_one_letter_code
_entity_poly.pdbx_strand_id
1 'polypeptide(L)'
;LDFYKLENQFMKKKVNAFLVYQQGELTTKYYKTKECAHNLYKINSITKSIVSILIGIAIDKGYINDIHTPIAKWMPNVPKEKKELTIYHLLTMTTGEEWKEFGNGVVFPNDFVESDNWINYILQKPLMEEIGAKMNYNSGSSHLLSYILQVATGKTTEQFAKEYLFNPLQITEYEWQQDPQGIHVGGFGMKMKADDLLKLGLLYLQNGFWSGEKIVSSSWIEQSSKAVFLTYEHVGAYGYHWWVLDSERFHIPYCIYFAMGYGGQYIIIVPQLELVAVVSSQMPKRGLVPLKLFINHLQENVNHT
;
A
#
# COMPACT_ATOMS: atom_id res chain seq x y z
N LEU A 1 1.70 -24.96 -2.20
CA LEU A 1 0.33 -24.93 -2.72
C LEU A 1 0.34 -24.93 -4.25
N ASP A 2 -0.67 -25.57 -4.87
CA ASP A 2 -0.87 -25.53 -6.31
C ASP A 2 -1.90 -24.44 -6.66
N PHE A 3 -1.53 -23.47 -7.48
CA PHE A 3 -2.36 -22.34 -7.88
C PHE A 3 -3.04 -22.50 -9.24
N TYR A 4 -2.93 -23.66 -9.90
CA TYR A 4 -3.50 -23.90 -11.22
C TYR A 4 -5.02 -23.64 -11.29
N LYS A 5 -5.78 -24.11 -10.27
CA LYS A 5 -7.22 -23.87 -10.18
C LYS A 5 -7.55 -22.36 -10.08
N LEU A 6 -6.82 -21.62 -9.27
CA LEU A 6 -7.00 -20.17 -9.08
C LEU A 6 -6.60 -19.40 -10.35
N GLU A 7 -5.49 -19.77 -10.98
CA GLU A 7 -5.06 -19.20 -12.27
C GLU A 7 -6.15 -19.34 -13.33
N ASN A 8 -6.72 -20.55 -13.48
CA ASN A 8 -7.83 -20.80 -14.41
C ASN A 8 -9.09 -19.95 -14.10
N GLN A 9 -9.34 -19.65 -12.82
CA GLN A 9 -10.41 -18.74 -12.43
C GLN A 9 -10.10 -17.29 -12.84
N PHE A 10 -8.84 -16.86 -12.72
CA PHE A 10 -8.38 -15.53 -13.13
C PHE A 10 -8.37 -15.35 -14.65
N MET A 11 -7.99 -16.37 -15.42
CA MET A 11 -8.03 -16.37 -16.88
C MET A 11 -9.42 -16.02 -17.43
N LYS A 12 -10.49 -16.41 -16.72
CA LYS A 12 -11.90 -16.13 -17.07
C LYS A 12 -12.35 -14.73 -16.65
N LYS A 13 -11.46 -13.89 -16.12
CA LYS A 13 -11.76 -12.56 -15.60
C LYS A 13 -10.89 -11.49 -16.26
N LYS A 14 -11.09 -10.23 -15.88
CA LYS A 14 -10.26 -9.11 -16.34
C LYS A 14 -8.96 -8.99 -15.52
N VAL A 15 -8.25 -10.09 -15.37
CA VAL A 15 -6.92 -10.17 -14.74
C VAL A 15 -5.88 -10.10 -15.86
N ASN A 16 -4.94 -9.18 -15.74
CA ASN A 16 -3.85 -8.97 -16.70
C ASN A 16 -2.60 -9.78 -16.33
N ALA A 17 -2.34 -9.89 -15.03
CA ALA A 17 -1.21 -10.65 -14.51
C ALA A 17 -1.59 -11.32 -13.17
N PHE A 18 -1.11 -12.55 -12.98
CA PHE A 18 -1.13 -13.26 -11.72
C PHE A 18 0.21 -13.98 -11.54
N LEU A 19 0.96 -13.55 -10.53
CA LEU A 19 2.28 -14.09 -10.20
C LEU A 19 2.22 -14.68 -8.79
N VAL A 20 2.81 -15.86 -8.60
CA VAL A 20 3.00 -16.44 -7.27
C VAL A 20 4.44 -16.90 -7.11
N TYR A 21 5.10 -16.32 -6.12
CA TYR A 21 6.38 -16.79 -5.60
C TYR A 21 6.11 -17.58 -4.32
N GLN A 22 6.65 -18.78 -4.19
CA GLN A 22 6.50 -19.62 -3.03
C GLN A 22 7.75 -20.47 -2.82
N GLN A 23 8.25 -20.54 -1.57
CA GLN A 23 9.37 -21.42 -1.17
C GLN A 23 10.60 -21.28 -2.07
N GLY A 24 11.00 -20.06 -2.38
CA GLY A 24 12.20 -19.79 -3.18
C GLY A 24 11.99 -19.74 -4.69
N GLU A 25 10.80 -20.08 -5.22
CA GLU A 25 10.55 -20.21 -6.64
C GLU A 25 9.32 -19.40 -7.12
N LEU A 26 9.37 -18.93 -8.36
CA LEU A 26 8.21 -18.35 -9.06
C LEU A 26 7.36 -19.51 -9.62
N THR A 27 6.39 -19.99 -8.85
CA THR A 27 5.58 -21.16 -9.18
C THR A 27 4.44 -20.90 -10.15
N THR A 28 3.94 -19.66 -10.20
CA THR A 28 2.89 -19.24 -11.15
C THR A 28 3.29 -17.93 -11.82
N LYS A 29 3.23 -17.93 -13.15
CA LYS A 29 3.53 -16.75 -13.97
C LYS A 29 2.52 -16.63 -15.11
N TYR A 30 1.35 -16.08 -14.80
CA TYR A 30 0.31 -15.82 -15.78
C TYR A 30 0.31 -14.37 -16.24
N TYR A 31 0.29 -14.18 -17.53
CA TYR A 31 -0.02 -12.92 -18.20
C TYR A 31 -1.09 -13.16 -19.26
N LYS A 32 -2.10 -12.30 -19.30
CA LYS A 32 -3.22 -12.42 -20.24
C LYS A 32 -2.77 -12.40 -21.70
N THR A 33 -1.77 -11.59 -22.02
CA THR A 33 -1.05 -11.54 -23.30
C THR A 33 0.44 -11.33 -23.04
N LYS A 34 1.30 -11.52 -24.04
CA LYS A 34 2.75 -11.29 -23.90
C LYS A 34 3.08 -9.84 -23.54
N GLU A 35 2.34 -8.89 -24.07
CA GLU A 35 2.50 -7.46 -23.80
C GLU A 35 2.19 -7.12 -22.32
N CYS A 36 1.30 -7.89 -21.70
CA CYS A 36 0.96 -7.69 -20.28
C CYS A 36 2.16 -7.83 -19.34
N ALA A 37 3.19 -8.58 -19.72
CA ALA A 37 4.42 -8.68 -18.93
C ALA A 37 5.25 -7.38 -18.92
N HIS A 38 5.10 -6.55 -19.92
CA HIS A 38 5.88 -5.32 -20.13
C HIS A 38 5.09 -4.04 -19.83
N ASN A 39 3.76 -4.15 -19.70
CA ASN A 39 2.90 -2.99 -19.52
C ASN A 39 3.02 -2.41 -18.10
N LEU A 40 2.98 -1.09 -18.01
CA LEU A 40 2.79 -0.36 -16.76
C LEU A 40 1.29 -0.28 -16.43
N TYR A 41 0.89 -0.89 -15.34
CA TYR A 41 -0.49 -0.86 -14.84
C TYR A 41 -0.66 0.18 -13.75
N LYS A 42 -1.81 0.87 -13.74
CA LYS A 42 -2.21 1.72 -12.61
C LYS A 42 -2.30 0.84 -11.35
N ILE A 43 -1.40 1.06 -10.42
CA ILE A 43 -1.39 0.30 -9.16
C ILE A 43 -2.32 0.93 -8.09
N ASN A 44 -2.83 2.12 -8.37
CA ASN A 44 -3.75 2.86 -7.51
C ASN A 44 -3.21 2.93 -6.07
N SER A 45 -4.00 2.50 -5.09
CA SER A 45 -3.64 2.65 -3.66
C SER A 45 -2.50 1.76 -3.16
N ILE A 46 -1.94 0.85 -3.98
CA ILE A 46 -0.65 0.22 -3.64
C ILE A 46 0.46 1.28 -3.49
N THR A 47 0.33 2.44 -4.13
CA THR A 47 1.20 3.61 -3.93
C THR A 47 1.38 3.96 -2.45
N LYS A 48 0.32 3.82 -1.64
CA LYS A 48 0.36 4.06 -0.18
C LYS A 48 1.35 3.16 0.54
N SER A 49 1.36 1.88 0.19
CA SER A 49 2.30 0.91 0.78
C SER A 49 3.74 1.23 0.39
N ILE A 50 3.97 1.71 -0.84
CA ILE A 50 5.29 2.19 -1.27
C ILE A 50 5.72 3.41 -0.44
N VAL A 51 4.83 4.40 -0.24
CA VAL A 51 5.12 5.56 0.61
C VAL A 51 5.43 5.14 2.05
N SER A 52 4.71 4.13 2.58
CA SER A 52 5.03 3.55 3.90
C SER A 52 6.45 2.99 3.95
N ILE A 53 6.88 2.23 2.94
CA ILE A 53 8.28 1.74 2.85
C ILE A 53 9.26 2.91 2.90
N LEU A 54 9.00 3.98 2.15
CA LEU A 54 9.86 5.16 2.09
C LEU A 54 9.95 5.89 3.44
N ILE A 55 8.86 5.96 4.21
CA ILE A 55 8.87 6.49 5.59
C ILE A 55 9.78 5.63 6.47
N GLY A 56 9.68 4.30 6.39
CA GLY A 56 10.57 3.39 7.12
C GLY A 56 12.05 3.60 6.77
N ILE A 57 12.37 3.73 5.49
CA ILE A 57 13.73 4.02 5.01
C ILE A 57 14.20 5.40 5.52
N ALA A 58 13.34 6.41 5.52
CA ALA A 58 13.68 7.74 6.01
C ALA A 58 13.98 7.76 7.53
N ILE A 59 13.29 6.92 8.30
CA ILE A 59 13.57 6.71 9.72
C ILE A 59 14.89 5.98 9.89
N ASP A 60 15.13 4.89 9.20
CA ASP A 60 16.38 4.12 9.25
C ASP A 60 17.62 4.95 8.89
N LYS A 61 17.44 5.95 8.03
CA LYS A 61 18.50 6.88 7.61
C LYS A 61 18.59 8.15 8.45
N GLY A 62 17.73 8.32 9.45
CA GLY A 62 17.76 9.46 10.37
C GLY A 62 17.17 10.77 9.80
N TYR A 63 16.51 10.76 8.64
CA TYR A 63 15.79 11.92 8.10
C TYR A 63 14.53 12.24 8.92
N ILE A 64 13.90 11.21 9.45
CA ILE A 64 12.75 11.29 10.34
C ILE A 64 13.12 10.58 11.65
N ASN A 65 12.87 11.21 12.79
CA ASN A 65 13.29 10.64 14.09
C ASN A 65 12.44 9.42 14.46
N ASP A 66 11.11 9.58 14.43
CA ASP A 66 10.14 8.50 14.67
C ASP A 66 8.74 8.89 14.17
N ILE A 67 7.82 7.91 14.18
CA ILE A 67 6.44 8.07 13.69
C ILE A 67 5.56 8.95 14.58
N HIS A 68 5.94 9.18 15.84
CA HIS A 68 5.19 10.03 16.77
C HIS A 68 5.60 11.50 16.68
N THR A 69 6.54 11.83 15.78
CA THR A 69 6.89 13.22 15.51
C THR A 69 5.69 13.97 14.93
N PRO A 70 5.28 15.10 15.54
CA PRO A 70 4.19 15.92 15.02
C PRO A 70 4.47 16.42 13.61
N ILE A 71 3.45 16.39 12.73
CA ILE A 71 3.59 16.86 11.34
C ILE A 71 3.91 18.36 11.25
N ALA A 72 3.56 19.13 12.29
CA ALA A 72 3.88 20.55 12.40
C ALA A 72 5.39 20.85 12.27
N LYS A 73 6.25 19.87 12.52
CA LYS A 73 7.71 19.98 12.30
C LYS A 73 8.05 20.29 10.83
N TRP A 74 7.30 19.75 9.90
CA TRP A 74 7.52 19.91 8.45
C TRP A 74 6.49 20.83 7.78
N MET A 75 5.38 21.10 8.46
CA MET A 75 4.24 21.86 7.98
C MET A 75 3.92 23.00 8.94
N PRO A 76 4.58 24.17 8.83
CA PRO A 76 4.40 25.28 9.78
C PRO A 76 2.97 25.85 9.79
N ASN A 77 2.20 25.62 8.72
CA ASN A 77 0.83 26.14 8.56
C ASN A 77 -0.25 25.13 9.02
N VAL A 78 0.12 24.07 9.75
CA VAL A 78 -0.86 23.15 10.33
C VAL A 78 -1.80 23.91 11.26
N PRO A 79 -3.14 23.80 11.09
CA PRO A 79 -4.11 24.41 12.00
C PRO A 79 -3.89 24.02 13.45
N LYS A 80 -4.24 24.92 14.37
CA LYS A 80 -3.96 24.73 15.80
C LYS A 80 -4.57 23.43 16.35
N GLU A 81 -5.77 23.09 15.90
CA GLU A 81 -6.52 21.90 16.29
C GLU A 81 -5.90 20.59 15.77
N LYS A 82 -5.00 20.68 14.79
CA LYS A 82 -4.29 19.52 14.19
C LYS A 82 -2.83 19.40 14.61
N LYS A 83 -2.36 20.20 15.54
CA LYS A 83 -0.94 20.19 15.97
C LYS A 83 -0.51 18.87 16.59
N GLU A 84 -1.44 18.10 17.11
CA GLU A 84 -1.20 16.77 17.69
C GLU A 84 -1.13 15.65 16.62
N LEU A 85 -1.42 15.95 15.34
CA LEU A 85 -1.25 14.98 14.27
C LEU A 85 0.22 14.60 14.12
N THR A 86 0.47 13.29 14.04
CA THR A 86 1.80 12.72 13.87
C THR A 86 1.86 11.88 12.59
N ILE A 87 3.06 11.47 12.18
CA ILE A 87 3.25 10.51 11.09
C ILE A 87 2.49 9.20 11.36
N TYR A 88 2.42 8.76 12.62
CA TYR A 88 1.63 7.59 13.02
C TYR A 88 0.15 7.71 12.63
N HIS A 89 -0.48 8.85 12.90
CA HIS A 89 -1.89 9.08 12.55
C HIS A 89 -2.11 9.10 11.04
N LEU A 90 -1.14 9.62 10.28
CA LEU A 90 -1.19 9.57 8.82
C LEU A 90 -1.06 8.15 8.28
N LEU A 91 -0.10 7.37 8.80
CA LEU A 91 0.15 5.97 8.40
C LEU A 91 -1.03 5.05 8.73
N THR A 92 -1.68 5.27 9.88
CA THR A 92 -2.83 4.48 10.34
C THR A 92 -4.17 5.01 9.85
N MET A 93 -4.17 6.19 9.18
CA MET A 93 -5.39 6.88 8.72
C MET A 93 -6.37 7.19 9.85
N THR A 94 -5.84 7.64 11.00
CA THR A 94 -6.62 7.99 12.19
C THR A 94 -6.56 9.49 12.48
N THR A 95 -6.63 10.30 11.44
CA THR A 95 -6.50 11.76 11.55
C THR A 95 -7.72 12.48 12.14
N GLY A 96 -8.87 11.81 12.18
CA GLY A 96 -10.13 12.38 12.66
C GLY A 96 -10.79 13.40 11.72
N GLU A 97 -10.25 13.64 10.54
CA GLU A 97 -10.74 14.60 9.56
C GLU A 97 -12.01 14.14 8.86
N GLU A 98 -12.85 15.10 8.44
CA GLU A 98 -13.93 14.84 7.49
C GLU A 98 -13.32 14.42 6.14
N TRP A 99 -13.40 13.12 5.86
CA TRP A 99 -12.91 12.59 4.59
C TRP A 99 -13.88 11.54 4.06
N LYS A 100 -14.28 11.70 2.79
CA LYS A 100 -15.21 10.77 2.12
C LYS A 100 -14.48 10.09 0.97
N GLU A 101 -14.10 8.85 1.20
CA GLU A 101 -13.45 7.97 0.23
C GLU A 101 -13.89 6.54 0.55
N PHE A 102 -14.34 5.77 -0.45
CA PHE A 102 -14.86 4.40 -0.28
C PHE A 102 -15.99 4.27 0.75
N GLY A 103 -17.15 4.78 0.42
CA GLY A 103 -18.36 4.64 1.20
C GLY A 103 -19.47 5.55 0.67
N ASN A 104 -20.73 5.23 0.96
CA ASN A 104 -21.90 6.05 0.60
C ASN A 104 -21.92 6.55 -0.85
N GLY A 105 -21.45 5.73 -1.80
CA GLY A 105 -21.41 6.07 -3.23
C GLY A 105 -20.19 6.90 -3.68
N VAL A 106 -19.34 7.35 -2.76
CA VAL A 106 -18.09 8.05 -3.10
C VAL A 106 -16.99 7.01 -3.29
N VAL A 107 -16.41 6.96 -4.49
CA VAL A 107 -15.32 6.04 -4.85
C VAL A 107 -13.97 6.75 -4.86
N PHE A 108 -13.98 8.07 -5.12
CA PHE A 108 -12.76 8.87 -5.28
C PHE A 108 -13.00 10.31 -4.83
N PRO A 109 -12.06 10.93 -4.12
CA PRO A 109 -12.21 12.29 -3.61
C PRO A 109 -11.93 13.33 -4.73
N ASN A 110 -12.88 13.54 -5.64
CA ASN A 110 -12.70 14.43 -6.79
C ASN A 110 -12.37 15.86 -6.37
N ASP A 111 -13.10 16.44 -5.38
CA ASP A 111 -12.85 17.79 -4.90
C ASP A 111 -11.41 18.02 -4.43
N PHE A 112 -10.80 16.97 -3.86
CA PHE A 112 -9.40 16.98 -3.47
C PHE A 112 -8.47 17.10 -4.69
N VAL A 113 -8.69 16.29 -5.70
CA VAL A 113 -7.84 16.23 -6.91
C VAL A 113 -8.03 17.45 -7.79
N GLU A 114 -9.22 18.05 -7.78
CA GLU A 114 -9.54 19.25 -8.54
C GLU A 114 -9.09 20.55 -7.85
N SER A 115 -8.65 20.47 -6.59
CA SER A 115 -8.16 21.64 -5.85
C SER A 115 -6.82 22.15 -6.37
N ASP A 116 -6.61 23.46 -6.32
CA ASP A 116 -5.36 24.08 -6.77
C ASP A 116 -4.17 23.81 -5.85
N ASN A 117 -4.41 23.43 -4.58
CA ASN A 117 -3.38 23.15 -3.59
C ASN A 117 -3.83 22.01 -2.68
N TRP A 118 -3.29 20.81 -2.95
CA TRP A 118 -3.70 19.59 -2.27
C TRP A 118 -3.34 19.57 -0.78
N ILE A 119 -2.17 20.09 -0.42
CA ILE A 119 -1.76 20.16 0.99
C ILE A 119 -2.70 21.09 1.78
N ASN A 120 -2.99 22.26 1.25
CA ASN A 120 -3.90 23.20 1.90
C ASN A 120 -5.32 22.61 1.99
N TYR A 121 -5.82 21.97 0.95
CA TYR A 121 -7.12 21.30 0.95
C TYR A 121 -7.25 20.28 2.09
N ILE A 122 -6.22 19.43 2.29
CA ILE A 122 -6.22 18.44 3.36
C ILE A 122 -6.17 19.09 4.73
N LEU A 123 -5.29 20.06 4.91
CA LEU A 123 -5.12 20.74 6.20
C LEU A 123 -6.35 21.52 6.63
N GLN A 124 -7.16 22.05 5.69
CA GLN A 124 -8.38 22.79 5.96
C GLN A 124 -9.60 21.91 6.25
N LYS A 125 -9.51 20.57 6.11
CA LYS A 125 -10.62 19.68 6.48
C LYS A 125 -10.90 19.76 7.98
N PRO A 126 -12.18 19.92 8.39
CA PRO A 126 -12.51 19.95 9.81
C PRO A 126 -12.28 18.62 10.48
N LEU A 127 -11.97 18.63 11.78
CA LEU A 127 -11.98 17.43 12.60
C LEU A 127 -13.42 17.08 12.95
N MET A 128 -13.79 15.82 12.70
CA MET A 128 -15.11 15.25 13.02
C MET A 128 -15.04 14.26 14.17
N GLU A 129 -13.85 13.72 14.40
CA GLU A 129 -13.58 12.75 15.47
C GLU A 129 -12.26 13.11 16.18
N GLU A 130 -12.03 12.54 17.33
CA GLU A 130 -10.76 12.69 18.05
C GLU A 130 -9.63 12.04 17.23
N ILE A 131 -8.46 12.71 17.19
CA ILE A 131 -7.27 12.20 16.53
C ILE A 131 -6.85 10.88 17.21
N GLY A 132 -6.61 9.85 16.40
CA GLY A 132 -6.24 8.52 16.89
C GLY A 132 -7.41 7.60 17.27
N ALA A 133 -8.65 8.10 17.30
CA ALA A 133 -9.79 7.31 17.78
C ALA A 133 -10.21 6.20 16.81
N LYS A 134 -10.21 6.49 15.50
CA LYS A 134 -10.80 5.59 14.51
C LYS A 134 -10.12 5.70 13.15
N MET A 135 -9.98 4.57 12.48
CA MET A 135 -9.51 4.53 11.11
C MET A 135 -10.59 5.01 10.14
N ASN A 136 -10.23 6.00 9.32
CA ASN A 136 -11.04 6.47 8.19
C ASN A 136 -10.14 6.56 6.95
N TYR A 137 -10.41 5.75 5.92
CA TYR A 137 -9.54 5.66 4.75
C TYR A 137 -9.42 7.01 4.05
N ASN A 138 -8.18 7.51 3.91
CA ASN A 138 -7.89 8.89 3.55
C ASN A 138 -6.63 8.98 2.68
N SER A 139 -6.80 9.20 1.37
CA SER A 139 -5.68 9.41 0.44
C SER A 139 -4.92 10.71 0.69
N GLY A 140 -5.55 11.70 1.34
CA GLY A 140 -4.89 12.93 1.76
C GLY A 140 -3.79 12.67 2.79
N SER A 141 -4.04 11.79 3.77
CA SER A 141 -3.03 11.38 4.76
C SER A 141 -1.76 10.86 4.09
N SER A 142 -1.91 10.02 3.07
CA SER A 142 -0.78 9.48 2.30
C SER A 142 -0.06 10.54 1.49
N HIS A 143 -0.79 11.55 1.00
CA HIS A 143 -0.19 12.67 0.28
C HIS A 143 0.61 13.59 1.21
N LEU A 144 0.13 13.83 2.45
CA LEU A 144 0.91 14.52 3.47
C LEU A 144 2.21 13.79 3.80
N LEU A 145 2.23 12.44 3.84
CA LEU A 145 3.46 11.66 4.02
C LEU A 145 4.47 11.89 2.88
N SER A 146 4.01 11.97 1.63
CA SER A 146 4.86 12.29 0.49
C SER A 146 5.47 13.69 0.61
N TYR A 147 4.68 14.69 1.02
CA TYR A 147 5.18 16.03 1.31
C TYR A 147 6.22 16.03 2.43
N ILE A 148 5.94 15.33 3.54
CA ILE A 148 6.87 15.22 4.68
C ILE A 148 8.20 14.61 4.23
N LEU A 149 8.18 13.55 3.42
CA LEU A 149 9.39 12.95 2.85
C LEU A 149 10.20 13.99 2.07
N GLN A 150 9.54 14.76 1.21
CA GLN A 150 10.23 15.79 0.42
C GLN A 150 10.88 16.85 1.31
N VAL A 151 10.18 17.34 2.32
CA VAL A 151 10.71 18.37 3.23
C VAL A 151 11.81 17.80 4.13
N ALA A 152 11.62 16.60 4.69
CA ALA A 152 12.58 15.98 5.61
C ALA A 152 13.89 15.59 4.92
N THR A 153 13.82 15.15 3.67
CA THR A 153 14.98 14.61 2.93
C THR A 153 15.66 15.64 2.02
N GLY A 154 14.97 16.74 1.68
CA GLY A 154 15.42 17.71 0.67
C GLY A 154 15.41 17.18 -0.76
N LYS A 155 14.78 16.01 -1.00
CA LYS A 155 14.64 15.35 -2.30
C LYS A 155 13.16 15.24 -2.65
N THR A 156 12.82 15.21 -3.93
CA THR A 156 11.44 14.80 -4.29
C THR A 156 11.20 13.37 -3.82
N THR A 157 9.95 13.02 -3.55
CA THR A 157 9.60 11.65 -3.10
C THR A 157 10.07 10.60 -4.11
N GLU A 158 9.99 10.90 -5.41
CA GLU A 158 10.48 10.04 -6.48
C GLU A 158 12.00 9.91 -6.47
N GLN A 159 12.76 11.00 -6.29
CA GLN A 159 14.21 10.94 -6.18
C GLN A 159 14.65 10.08 -4.99
N PHE A 160 13.97 10.23 -3.85
CA PHE A 160 14.23 9.43 -2.66
C PHE A 160 13.90 7.96 -2.89
N ALA A 161 12.74 7.67 -3.49
CA ALA A 161 12.33 6.31 -3.85
C ALA A 161 13.33 5.66 -4.83
N LYS A 162 13.75 6.39 -5.85
CA LYS A 162 14.70 5.90 -6.85
C LYS A 162 16.03 5.52 -6.22
N GLU A 163 16.56 6.38 -5.35
CA GLU A 163 17.87 6.16 -4.71
C GLU A 163 17.86 4.99 -3.72
N TYR A 164 16.84 4.93 -2.85
CA TYR A 164 16.87 4.03 -1.70
C TYR A 164 15.97 2.81 -1.79
N LEU A 165 15.08 2.75 -2.77
CA LEU A 165 14.17 1.62 -2.96
C LEU A 165 14.24 1.06 -4.39
N PHE A 166 13.99 1.89 -5.40
CA PHE A 166 13.82 1.38 -6.75
C PHE A 166 15.13 0.89 -7.39
N ASN A 167 16.22 1.65 -7.29
CA ASN A 167 17.51 1.22 -7.82
C ASN A 167 18.01 -0.08 -7.16
N PRO A 168 18.00 -0.23 -5.82
CA PRO A 168 18.37 -1.49 -5.17
C PRO A 168 17.52 -2.69 -5.65
N LEU A 169 16.22 -2.49 -5.84
CA LEU A 169 15.32 -3.52 -6.34
C LEU A 169 15.33 -3.67 -7.88
N GLN A 170 16.17 -2.89 -8.58
CA GLN A 170 16.22 -2.87 -10.05
C GLN A 170 14.84 -2.60 -10.68
N ILE A 171 14.10 -1.66 -10.11
CA ILE A 171 12.85 -1.12 -10.65
C ILE A 171 13.22 0.12 -11.47
N THR A 172 13.19 -0.01 -12.80
CA THR A 172 13.69 1.02 -13.72
C THR A 172 12.60 1.73 -14.50
N GLU A 173 11.43 1.12 -14.63
CA GLU A 173 10.31 1.63 -15.41
C GLU A 173 9.07 1.77 -14.54
N TYR A 174 8.61 2.99 -14.36
CA TYR A 174 7.39 3.36 -13.64
C TYR A 174 6.94 4.75 -14.08
N GLU A 175 5.70 5.09 -13.79
CA GLU A 175 5.18 6.46 -13.86
C GLU A 175 4.69 6.86 -12.47
N TRP A 176 4.90 8.11 -12.07
CA TRP A 176 4.40 8.64 -10.81
C TRP A 176 3.88 10.07 -11.00
N GLN A 177 2.59 10.26 -10.83
CA GLN A 177 1.93 11.55 -10.96
C GLN A 177 2.34 12.52 -9.84
N GLN A 178 2.29 13.81 -10.15
CA GLN A 178 2.49 14.90 -9.20
C GLN A 178 1.19 15.70 -9.05
N ASP A 179 1.05 16.38 -7.92
CA ASP A 179 0.04 17.39 -7.69
C ASP A 179 0.40 18.73 -8.38
N PRO A 180 -0.46 19.77 -8.34
CA PRO A 180 -0.17 21.08 -8.93
C PRO A 180 1.07 21.79 -8.35
N GLN A 181 1.56 21.39 -7.18
CA GLN A 181 2.76 21.94 -6.54
C GLN A 181 4.03 21.12 -6.85
N GLY A 182 3.94 20.05 -7.66
CA GLY A 182 5.05 19.20 -8.01
C GLY A 182 5.40 18.15 -6.93
N ILE A 183 4.49 17.89 -5.99
CA ILE A 183 4.64 16.84 -4.98
C ILE A 183 4.13 15.53 -5.55
N HIS A 184 4.91 14.45 -5.50
CA HIS A 184 4.48 13.15 -5.98
C HIS A 184 3.29 12.62 -5.16
N VAL A 185 2.27 12.13 -5.85
CA VAL A 185 1.01 11.73 -5.22
C VAL A 185 1.21 10.54 -4.29
N GLY A 186 0.98 10.71 -3.00
CA GLY A 186 1.26 9.66 -2.01
C GLY A 186 0.20 8.56 -1.94
N GLY A 187 -1.02 8.86 -2.36
CA GLY A 187 -2.16 7.94 -2.17
C GLY A 187 -2.52 7.07 -3.38
N PHE A 188 -2.06 7.44 -4.57
CA PHE A 188 -2.38 6.81 -5.86
C PHE A 188 -1.47 7.42 -6.96
N GLY A 189 -1.78 7.16 -8.23
CA GLY A 189 -1.13 7.86 -9.35
C GLY A 189 0.16 7.21 -9.85
N MET A 190 0.56 6.06 -9.29
CA MET A 190 1.66 5.28 -9.85
C MET A 190 1.18 4.25 -10.87
N LYS A 191 2.08 3.95 -11.82
CA LYS A 191 1.99 2.79 -12.70
C LYS A 191 3.28 1.98 -12.59
N MET A 192 3.15 0.66 -12.49
CA MET A 192 4.27 -0.27 -12.39
C MET A 192 3.97 -1.58 -13.11
N LYS A 193 5.01 -2.36 -13.41
CA LYS A 193 4.89 -3.74 -13.90
C LYS A 193 4.51 -4.68 -12.76
N ALA A 194 3.86 -5.79 -13.08
CA ALA A 194 3.52 -6.81 -12.09
C ALA A 194 4.77 -7.47 -11.47
N ASP A 195 5.81 -7.68 -12.26
CA ASP A 195 7.11 -8.20 -11.76
C ASP A 195 7.74 -7.25 -10.72
N ASP A 196 7.59 -5.94 -10.87
CA ASP A 196 8.13 -4.97 -9.92
C ASP A 196 7.31 -4.92 -8.62
N LEU A 197 5.99 -5.13 -8.70
CA LEU A 197 5.17 -5.33 -7.51
C LEU A 197 5.56 -6.61 -6.76
N LEU A 198 5.96 -7.66 -7.47
CA LEU A 198 6.48 -8.88 -6.85
C LEU A 198 7.77 -8.60 -6.06
N LYS A 199 8.69 -7.80 -6.57
CA LYS A 199 9.90 -7.42 -5.85
C LYS A 199 9.59 -6.68 -4.54
N LEU A 200 8.59 -5.79 -4.53
CA LEU A 200 8.13 -5.13 -3.30
C LEU A 200 7.54 -6.11 -2.29
N GLY A 201 6.78 -7.09 -2.76
CA GLY A 201 6.26 -8.16 -1.90
C GLY A 201 7.38 -9.05 -1.33
N LEU A 202 8.36 -9.40 -2.16
CA LEU A 202 9.54 -10.17 -1.73
C LEU A 202 10.39 -9.41 -0.72
N LEU A 203 10.54 -8.09 -0.84
CA LEU A 203 11.21 -7.27 0.16
C LEU A 203 10.54 -7.42 1.54
N TYR A 204 9.21 -7.44 1.59
CA TYR A 204 8.47 -7.69 2.82
C TYR A 204 8.64 -9.12 3.33
N LEU A 205 8.52 -10.11 2.45
CA LEU A 205 8.73 -11.52 2.81
C LEU A 205 10.13 -11.78 3.38
N GLN A 206 11.14 -11.07 2.85
CA GLN A 206 12.53 -11.15 3.29
C GLN A 206 12.86 -10.17 4.42
N ASN A 207 11.86 -9.70 5.17
CA ASN A 207 12.04 -8.83 6.33
C ASN A 207 12.88 -7.56 6.06
N GLY A 208 12.71 -6.97 4.87
CA GLY A 208 13.37 -5.71 4.49
C GLY A 208 14.76 -5.87 3.87
N PHE A 209 15.19 -7.10 3.60
CA PHE A 209 16.45 -7.39 2.93
C PHE A 209 16.23 -7.69 1.44
N TRP A 210 17.19 -7.30 0.61
CA TRP A 210 17.21 -7.62 -0.81
C TRP A 210 18.63 -7.92 -1.25
N SER A 211 18.86 -9.10 -1.84
CA SER A 211 20.20 -9.56 -2.27
C SER A 211 21.27 -9.45 -1.16
N GLY A 212 20.89 -9.69 0.09
CA GLY A 212 21.76 -9.60 1.26
C GLY A 212 21.94 -8.20 1.84
N GLU A 213 21.43 -7.16 1.19
CA GLU A 213 21.49 -5.77 1.67
C GLU A 213 20.19 -5.37 2.40
N LYS A 214 20.34 -4.64 3.49
CA LYS A 214 19.20 -4.06 4.21
C LYS A 214 18.68 -2.83 3.49
N ILE A 215 17.47 -2.89 2.97
CA ILE A 215 16.77 -1.78 2.32
C ILE A 215 15.95 -0.98 3.34
N VAL A 216 15.23 -1.70 4.20
CA VAL A 216 14.45 -1.14 5.31
C VAL A 216 14.56 -2.08 6.50
N SER A 217 14.45 -1.55 7.73
CA SER A 217 14.59 -2.37 8.94
C SER A 217 13.50 -3.43 9.07
N SER A 218 13.87 -4.60 9.61
CA SER A 218 12.92 -5.67 9.92
C SER A 218 11.86 -5.22 10.92
N SER A 219 12.22 -4.33 11.85
CA SER A 219 11.27 -3.73 12.79
C SER A 219 10.21 -2.89 12.07
N TRP A 220 10.57 -2.19 11.00
CA TRP A 220 9.57 -1.47 10.18
C TRP A 220 8.64 -2.42 9.45
N ILE A 221 9.17 -3.49 8.85
CA ILE A 221 8.36 -4.52 8.18
C ILE A 221 7.34 -5.10 9.17
N GLU A 222 7.78 -5.50 10.36
CA GLU A 222 6.90 -6.05 11.40
C GLU A 222 5.83 -5.03 11.83
N GLN A 223 6.21 -3.81 12.17
CA GLN A 223 5.27 -2.80 12.65
C GLN A 223 4.27 -2.37 11.57
N SER A 224 4.72 -2.19 10.33
CA SER A 224 3.87 -1.72 9.24
C SER A 224 2.83 -2.75 8.78
N SER A 225 3.14 -4.05 8.91
CA SER A 225 2.26 -5.15 8.53
C SER A 225 1.44 -5.73 9.70
N LYS A 226 1.50 -5.11 10.87
CA LYS A 226 0.73 -5.52 12.05
C LYS A 226 -0.66 -4.89 12.06
N ALA A 227 -1.66 -5.63 12.54
CA ALA A 227 -3.00 -5.10 12.76
C ALA A 227 -2.98 -4.05 13.88
N VAL A 228 -3.31 -2.80 13.56
CA VAL A 228 -3.34 -1.67 14.51
C VAL A 228 -4.77 -1.21 14.74
N PHE A 229 -5.54 -1.01 13.69
CA PHE A 229 -6.94 -0.59 13.76
C PHE A 229 -7.84 -1.53 12.97
N LEU A 230 -8.99 -1.87 13.53
CA LEU A 230 -10.04 -2.56 12.80
C LEU A 230 -10.60 -1.65 11.70
N THR A 231 -10.97 -2.25 10.57
CA THR A 231 -11.48 -1.56 9.40
C THR A 231 -12.85 -2.10 8.97
N TYR A 232 -13.05 -2.22 7.66
CA TYR A 232 -14.27 -2.77 7.08
C TYR A 232 -14.33 -4.28 7.28
N GLU A 233 -15.53 -4.78 7.63
CA GLU A 233 -15.79 -6.19 7.93
C GLU A 233 -15.26 -7.19 6.88
N HIS A 234 -15.14 -6.78 5.62
CA HIS A 234 -14.75 -7.67 4.51
C HIS A 234 -13.23 -7.72 4.27
N VAL A 235 -12.44 -6.97 5.03
CA VAL A 235 -11.00 -6.82 4.80
C VAL A 235 -10.20 -7.18 6.03
N GLY A 236 -10.59 -6.72 7.23
CA GLY A 236 -9.90 -6.98 8.49
C GLY A 236 -9.39 -5.72 9.16
N ALA A 237 -8.09 -5.63 9.40
CA ALA A 237 -7.43 -4.53 10.08
C ALA A 237 -6.51 -3.74 9.13
N TYR A 238 -5.95 -2.64 9.65
CA TYR A 238 -4.99 -1.78 8.96
C TYR A 238 -3.77 -1.52 9.83
N GLY A 239 -2.59 -1.63 9.25
CA GLY A 239 -1.33 -1.24 9.82
C GLY A 239 -0.85 0.10 9.28
N TYR A 240 0.44 0.23 8.94
CA TYR A 240 0.99 1.44 8.34
C TYR A 240 0.91 1.37 6.82
N HIS A 241 -0.27 1.68 6.28
CA HIS A 241 -0.62 1.57 4.86
C HIS A 241 -0.56 0.14 4.30
N TRP A 242 -0.71 -0.85 5.17
CA TRP A 242 -0.91 -2.24 4.82
C TRP A 242 -2.22 -2.75 5.42
N TRP A 243 -2.95 -3.53 4.66
CA TRP A 243 -4.12 -4.25 5.12
C TRP A 243 -3.69 -5.55 5.78
N VAL A 244 -4.38 -5.94 6.84
CA VAL A 244 -4.13 -7.19 7.56
C VAL A 244 -5.43 -7.98 7.62
N LEU A 245 -5.42 -9.19 7.06
CA LEU A 245 -6.60 -10.04 7.04
C LEU A 245 -6.93 -10.52 8.45
N ASP A 246 -8.20 -10.52 8.79
CA ASP A 246 -8.70 -11.17 10.01
C ASP A 246 -8.71 -12.70 9.81
N SER A 247 -7.62 -13.35 10.19
CA SER A 247 -7.42 -14.78 9.98
C SER A 247 -8.42 -15.64 10.76
N GLU A 248 -8.85 -15.21 11.95
CA GLU A 248 -9.87 -15.91 12.76
C GLU A 248 -11.21 -15.90 12.04
N ARG A 249 -11.65 -14.74 11.58
CA ARG A 249 -12.91 -14.59 10.85
C ARG A 249 -12.95 -15.41 9.56
N PHE A 250 -11.83 -15.46 8.84
CA PHE A 250 -11.74 -16.21 7.58
C PHE A 250 -11.34 -17.67 7.78
N HIS A 251 -11.16 -18.14 9.04
CA HIS A 251 -10.75 -19.50 9.35
C HIS A 251 -9.49 -19.94 8.60
N ILE A 252 -8.49 -19.06 8.52
CA ILE A 252 -7.21 -19.29 7.88
C ILE A 252 -6.12 -19.27 8.96
N PRO A 253 -5.28 -20.31 9.09
CA PRO A 253 -4.28 -20.40 10.15
C PRO A 253 -3.02 -19.57 9.87
N TYR A 254 -3.06 -18.68 8.88
CA TYR A 254 -1.91 -17.89 8.44
C TYR A 254 -2.14 -16.40 8.68
N CYS A 255 -1.08 -15.70 9.07
CA CYS A 255 -1.05 -14.25 9.00
C CYS A 255 -0.97 -13.83 7.53
N ILE A 256 -1.90 -12.98 7.09
CA ILE A 256 -1.95 -12.46 5.73
C ILE A 256 -2.02 -10.95 5.80
N TYR A 257 -1.06 -10.28 5.19
CA TYR A 257 -1.12 -8.85 4.98
C TYR A 257 -0.92 -8.52 3.50
N PHE A 258 -1.49 -7.41 3.08
CA PHE A 258 -1.52 -7.10 1.66
C PHE A 258 -1.63 -5.60 1.38
N ALA A 259 -1.05 -5.19 0.25
CA ALA A 259 -1.34 -3.92 -0.38
C ALA A 259 -2.50 -4.10 -1.35
N MET A 260 -3.42 -3.13 -1.41
CA MET A 260 -4.60 -3.19 -2.26
C MET A 260 -4.78 -1.89 -3.03
N GLY A 261 -5.05 -2.01 -4.34
CA GLY A 261 -5.41 -0.91 -5.22
C GLY A 261 -6.76 -1.11 -5.89
N TYR A 262 -7.47 0.00 -6.13
CA TYR A 262 -8.74 0.01 -6.84
C TYR A 262 -8.67 -0.77 -8.16
N GLY A 263 -9.73 -1.50 -8.46
CA GLY A 263 -9.81 -2.34 -9.66
C GLY A 263 -9.19 -3.71 -9.51
N GLY A 264 -8.73 -4.10 -8.31
CA GLY A 264 -8.19 -5.43 -8.00
C GLY A 264 -6.69 -5.56 -8.24
N GLN A 265 -5.93 -4.57 -7.80
CA GLN A 265 -4.47 -4.62 -7.72
C GLN A 265 -4.10 -5.15 -6.34
N TYR A 266 -3.22 -6.14 -6.27
CA TYR A 266 -2.81 -6.74 -4.99
C TYR A 266 -1.33 -7.12 -4.98
N ILE A 267 -0.70 -6.91 -3.82
CA ILE A 267 0.49 -7.62 -3.35
C ILE A 267 0.03 -8.33 -2.07
N ILE A 268 -0.04 -9.65 -2.07
CA ILE A 268 -0.48 -10.45 -0.92
C ILE A 268 0.71 -11.23 -0.39
N ILE A 269 0.95 -11.17 0.91
CA ILE A 269 2.08 -11.84 1.56
C ILE A 269 1.55 -12.76 2.65
N VAL A 270 2.02 -14.02 2.63
CA VAL A 270 1.70 -15.06 3.61
C VAL A 270 3.02 -15.63 4.12
N PRO A 271 3.59 -15.04 5.20
CA PRO A 271 4.94 -15.40 5.65
C PRO A 271 5.12 -16.89 6.00
N GLN A 272 4.12 -17.50 6.66
CA GLN A 272 4.21 -18.91 7.07
C GLN A 272 4.24 -19.89 5.89
N LEU A 273 3.84 -19.44 4.71
CA LEU A 273 3.92 -20.22 3.46
C LEU A 273 5.09 -19.81 2.57
N GLU A 274 5.93 -18.87 3.04
CA GLU A 274 6.97 -18.22 2.22
C GLU A 274 6.42 -17.75 0.86
N LEU A 275 5.24 -17.09 0.89
CA LEU A 275 4.46 -16.82 -0.30
C LEU A 275 4.25 -15.32 -0.52
N VAL A 276 4.43 -14.90 -1.77
CA VAL A 276 3.98 -13.61 -2.30
C VAL A 276 3.12 -13.87 -3.53
N ALA A 277 1.91 -13.31 -3.55
CA ALA A 277 1.07 -13.30 -4.74
C ALA A 277 0.82 -11.86 -5.21
N VAL A 278 0.92 -11.66 -6.53
CA VAL A 278 0.60 -10.38 -7.18
C VAL A 278 -0.54 -10.58 -8.15
N VAL A 279 -1.54 -9.71 -8.06
CA VAL A 279 -2.63 -9.65 -9.03
C VAL A 279 -2.70 -8.25 -9.62
N SER A 280 -2.65 -8.14 -10.94
CA SER A 280 -2.99 -6.92 -11.67
C SER A 280 -4.25 -7.14 -12.47
N SER A 281 -5.28 -6.33 -12.23
CA SER A 281 -6.57 -6.51 -12.89
C SER A 281 -7.26 -5.18 -13.24
N GLN A 282 -8.31 -5.27 -14.06
CA GLN A 282 -9.14 -4.15 -14.49
C GLN A 282 -10.61 -4.44 -14.16
N MET A 283 -10.91 -4.53 -12.86
CA MET A 283 -12.24 -4.83 -12.32
C MET A 283 -12.80 -3.68 -11.46
N PRO A 284 -13.08 -2.50 -12.04
CA PRO A 284 -13.71 -1.40 -11.30
C PRO A 284 -15.04 -1.92 -10.72
N LYS A 285 -15.42 -1.49 -9.52
CA LYS A 285 -16.59 -1.96 -8.74
C LYS A 285 -16.53 -3.43 -8.26
N ARG A 286 -15.58 -4.24 -8.72
CA ARG A 286 -15.40 -5.66 -8.34
C ARG A 286 -13.97 -5.95 -7.88
N GLY A 287 -13.28 -4.95 -7.36
CA GLY A 287 -11.88 -5.02 -6.95
C GLY A 287 -11.58 -6.04 -5.84
N LEU A 288 -12.57 -6.42 -5.03
CA LEU A 288 -12.39 -7.45 -3.99
C LEU A 288 -12.45 -8.89 -4.52
N VAL A 289 -12.85 -9.10 -5.78
CA VAL A 289 -12.99 -10.46 -6.34
C VAL A 289 -11.68 -11.24 -6.32
N PRO A 290 -10.50 -10.67 -6.70
CA PRO A 290 -9.25 -11.42 -6.62
C PRO A 290 -8.90 -11.85 -5.20
N LEU A 291 -9.07 -10.98 -4.22
CA LEU A 291 -8.79 -11.29 -2.82
C LEU A 291 -9.70 -12.42 -2.31
N LYS A 292 -11.00 -12.33 -2.58
CA LYS A 292 -11.96 -13.38 -2.19
C LYS A 292 -11.61 -14.75 -2.79
N LEU A 293 -11.23 -14.77 -4.06
CA LEU A 293 -10.84 -16.01 -4.73
C LEU A 293 -9.54 -16.58 -4.14
N PHE A 294 -8.58 -15.72 -3.80
CA PHE A 294 -7.34 -16.13 -3.15
C PHE A 294 -7.60 -16.69 -1.74
N ILE A 295 -8.43 -16.03 -0.94
CA ILE A 295 -8.84 -16.48 0.39
C ILE A 295 -9.54 -17.86 0.30
N ASN A 296 -10.51 -18.01 -0.60
CA ASN A 296 -11.21 -19.27 -0.79
C ASN A 296 -10.25 -20.41 -1.18
N HIS A 297 -9.28 -20.10 -2.05
CA HIS A 297 -8.26 -21.06 -2.45
C HIS A 297 -7.40 -21.53 -1.25
N LEU A 298 -7.01 -20.61 -0.36
CA LEU A 298 -6.28 -20.98 0.85
C LEU A 298 -7.14 -21.83 1.79
N GLN A 299 -8.42 -21.46 2.00
CA GLN A 299 -9.34 -22.23 2.85
C GLN A 299 -9.55 -23.66 2.34
N GLU A 300 -9.72 -23.85 1.03
CA GLU A 300 -9.86 -25.17 0.42
C GLU A 300 -8.62 -26.04 0.71
N ASN A 301 -7.42 -25.47 0.69
CA ASN A 301 -6.17 -26.23 0.90
C ASN A 301 -5.87 -26.50 2.39
N VAL A 302 -6.32 -25.63 3.31
CA VAL A 302 -6.18 -25.88 4.76
C VAL A 302 -7.03 -27.08 5.21
N ASN A 303 -8.22 -27.27 4.62
CA ASN A 303 -9.12 -28.37 4.97
C ASN A 303 -8.68 -29.74 4.43
N HIS A 304 -7.62 -29.80 3.64
CA HIS A 304 -7.07 -31.03 3.06
C HIS A 304 -5.70 -31.42 3.68
N THR A 305 -5.16 -30.66 4.62
CA THR A 305 -3.98 -30.96 5.42
C THR A 305 -4.36 -31.34 6.84
#